data_dcf63adf9c0754b2ba0a366210bbe259
#
_entry.id   dcf63adf9c0754b2ba0a366210bbe259
#
_cell.length_a   1.000
_cell.length_b   1.000
_cell.length_c   1.000
_cell.angle_alpha   90.00
_cell.angle_beta   90.00
_cell.angle_gamma   90.00
#
_symmetry.space_group_name_H-M   'P 1'
#
loop_
_entity.id
_entity.type
_entity.pdbx_description
1 polymer ?
#
loop_
_entity_poly.entity_id
_entity_poly.type
_entity_poly.pdbx_seq_one_letter_code
_entity_poly.pdbx_strand_id
1 'polypeptide(L)'
;MKYQELVKEVEGVRKLKLSEQENFYRDVLNESSNDLEVMVAATFYLGMTFYYEGNFNKAKEIIEPIILQYQSMPFVRELISAFNLMGVMLYYDGANVSSRYYYEKALQIAMEHEDVRHYCYEYNNISITYVKQEKYEEALDSILKAKEYMPCCVEDMGAYVYLNLALIYNSLNQVDKALEAFYMGLDEHDGKHIILEDYLNCGIELFSKSGMDFELKRCADELEKRIETMYAVEYIDACIALFDYYLEI
;
A
#
# COMPACT_ATOMS: atom_id res chain seq x y z
N MET A 1 -0.96 29.61 -8.29
CA MET A 1 -2.04 28.62 -7.98
C MET A 1 -2.25 28.59 -6.48
N LYS A 2 -3.49 28.44 -5.98
CA LYS A 2 -3.75 28.24 -4.53
C LYS A 2 -3.81 26.75 -4.21
N TYR A 3 -3.55 26.39 -2.95
CA TYR A 3 -3.56 24.98 -2.51
C TYR A 3 -4.84 24.21 -2.90
N GLN A 4 -6.02 24.79 -2.66
CA GLN A 4 -7.29 24.15 -3.03
C GLN A 4 -7.49 23.98 -4.53
N GLU A 5 -6.88 24.83 -5.35
CA GLU A 5 -6.89 24.69 -6.81
C GLU A 5 -5.97 23.56 -7.23
N LEU A 6 -4.76 23.48 -6.67
CA LEU A 6 -3.83 22.38 -6.91
C LEU A 6 -4.46 21.03 -6.57
N VAL A 7 -5.07 20.90 -5.39
CA VAL A 7 -5.71 19.63 -4.95
C VAL A 7 -6.83 19.19 -5.91
N LYS A 8 -7.58 20.11 -6.48
CA LYS A 8 -8.61 19.80 -7.50
C LYS A 8 -8.01 19.33 -8.82
N GLU A 9 -6.89 19.91 -9.23
CA GLU A 9 -6.21 19.54 -10.48
C GLU A 9 -5.53 18.16 -10.41
N VAL A 10 -5.09 17.72 -9.21
CA VAL A 10 -4.34 16.47 -9.01
C VAL A 10 -5.04 15.27 -9.65
N GLU A 11 -6.37 15.16 -9.54
CA GLU A 11 -7.10 14.02 -10.10
C GLU A 11 -7.06 13.99 -11.64
N GLY A 12 -7.08 15.17 -12.25
CA GLY A 12 -6.89 15.33 -13.70
C GLY A 12 -5.45 15.04 -14.13
N VAL A 13 -4.49 15.58 -13.38
CA VAL A 13 -3.05 15.41 -13.64
C VAL A 13 -2.63 13.95 -13.54
N ARG A 14 -3.13 13.19 -12.58
CA ARG A 14 -2.86 11.74 -12.44
C ARG A 14 -3.22 10.91 -13.67
N LYS A 15 -4.10 11.39 -14.54
CA LYS A 15 -4.49 10.73 -15.81
C LYS A 15 -3.54 11.04 -16.97
N LEU A 16 -2.64 11.99 -16.80
CA LEU A 16 -1.64 12.36 -17.80
C LEU A 16 -0.47 11.35 -17.78
N LYS A 17 0.36 11.40 -18.83
CA LYS A 17 1.63 10.66 -18.83
C LYS A 17 2.54 11.18 -17.71
N LEU A 18 3.40 10.32 -17.17
CA LEU A 18 4.27 10.66 -16.05
C LEU A 18 5.16 11.88 -16.35
N SER A 19 5.68 12.01 -17.57
CA SER A 19 6.46 13.18 -17.99
C SER A 19 5.64 14.50 -18.02
N GLU A 20 4.35 14.42 -18.30
CA GLU A 20 3.44 15.57 -18.27
C GLU A 20 3.09 15.94 -16.83
N GLN A 21 2.93 14.95 -15.94
CA GLN A 21 2.78 15.16 -14.49
C GLN A 21 4.02 15.85 -13.91
N GLU A 22 5.21 15.38 -14.24
CA GLU A 22 6.48 15.99 -13.80
C GLU A 22 6.53 17.46 -14.21
N ASN A 23 6.26 17.77 -15.48
CA ASN A 23 6.28 19.15 -15.99
C ASN A 23 5.25 20.03 -15.25
N PHE A 24 4.03 19.54 -15.08
CA PHE A 24 2.98 20.27 -14.35
C PHE A 24 3.44 20.66 -12.93
N TYR A 25 3.93 19.69 -12.14
CA TYR A 25 4.33 20.01 -10.77
C TYR A 25 5.57 20.89 -10.68
N ARG A 26 6.52 20.78 -11.64
CA ARG A 26 7.66 21.69 -11.74
C ARG A 26 7.22 23.13 -12.08
N ASP A 27 6.26 23.30 -12.97
CA ASP A 27 5.71 24.61 -13.30
C ASP A 27 4.99 25.23 -12.09
N VAL A 28 4.19 24.44 -11.36
CA VAL A 28 3.56 24.88 -10.10
C VAL A 28 4.62 25.35 -9.08
N LEU A 29 5.70 24.59 -8.90
CA LEU A 29 6.80 24.94 -7.99
C LEU A 29 7.48 26.26 -8.39
N ASN A 30 7.71 26.47 -9.68
CA ASN A 30 8.32 27.70 -10.20
C ASN A 30 7.42 28.94 -10.01
N GLU A 31 6.10 28.79 -10.24
CA GLU A 31 5.16 29.88 -10.15
C GLU A 31 4.72 30.22 -8.72
N SER A 32 4.77 29.24 -7.80
CA SER A 32 4.22 29.35 -6.45
C SER A 32 5.31 29.42 -5.36
N SER A 33 6.50 29.89 -5.68
CA SER A 33 7.67 29.94 -4.79
C SER A 33 7.46 30.71 -3.46
N ASN A 34 6.38 31.48 -3.34
CA ASN A 34 6.04 32.23 -2.14
C ASN A 34 4.88 31.61 -1.32
N ASP A 35 4.26 30.53 -1.80
CA ASP A 35 3.17 29.83 -1.11
C ASP A 35 3.70 28.46 -0.63
N LEU A 36 4.04 28.39 0.64
CA LEU A 36 4.68 27.23 1.23
C LEU A 36 3.78 25.98 1.20
N GLU A 37 2.47 26.15 1.38
CA GLU A 37 1.50 25.06 1.34
C GLU A 37 1.43 24.44 -0.05
N VAL A 38 1.37 25.27 -1.08
CA VAL A 38 1.40 24.82 -2.49
C VAL A 38 2.71 24.16 -2.83
N MET A 39 3.85 24.71 -2.34
CA MET A 39 5.16 24.13 -2.58
C MET A 39 5.28 22.73 -1.96
N VAL A 40 4.85 22.54 -0.73
CA VAL A 40 4.91 21.24 -0.05
C VAL A 40 4.03 20.22 -0.78
N ALA A 41 2.80 20.60 -1.13
CA ALA A 41 1.90 19.72 -1.86
C ALA A 41 2.44 19.36 -3.26
N ALA A 42 2.89 20.34 -4.03
CA ALA A 42 3.46 20.09 -5.37
C ALA A 42 4.73 19.23 -5.31
N THR A 43 5.59 19.43 -4.29
CA THR A 43 6.77 18.60 -4.08
C THR A 43 6.37 17.15 -3.73
N PHE A 44 5.37 16.96 -2.88
CA PHE A 44 4.85 15.65 -2.56
C PHE A 44 4.32 14.92 -3.81
N TYR A 45 3.47 15.58 -4.61
CA TYR A 45 2.92 14.97 -5.82
C TYR A 45 3.98 14.71 -6.90
N LEU A 46 5.01 15.55 -6.97
CA LEU A 46 6.18 15.29 -7.82
C LEU A 46 6.93 14.02 -7.37
N GLY A 47 7.13 13.85 -6.07
CA GLY A 47 7.69 12.63 -5.51
C GLY A 47 6.87 11.39 -5.83
N MET A 48 5.54 11.49 -5.74
CA MET A 48 4.60 10.43 -6.14
C MET A 48 4.73 10.08 -7.63
N THR A 49 4.95 11.07 -8.51
CA THR A 49 5.15 10.81 -9.94
C THR A 49 6.38 9.92 -10.16
N PHE A 50 7.51 10.21 -9.50
CA PHE A 50 8.71 9.37 -9.59
C PHE A 50 8.54 8.00 -8.93
N TYR A 51 7.74 7.90 -7.87
CA TYR A 51 7.39 6.61 -7.29
C TYR A 51 6.64 5.73 -8.31
N TYR A 52 5.64 6.27 -9.01
CA TYR A 52 4.91 5.54 -10.06
C TYR A 52 5.74 5.23 -11.31
N GLU A 53 6.81 5.99 -11.57
CA GLU A 53 7.82 5.64 -12.58
C GLU A 53 8.72 4.47 -12.14
N GLY A 54 8.65 4.02 -10.88
CA GLY A 54 9.57 3.06 -10.30
C GLY A 54 10.94 3.67 -9.95
N ASN A 55 11.10 4.99 -10.05
CA ASN A 55 12.33 5.70 -9.71
C ASN A 55 12.37 6.08 -8.23
N PHE A 56 12.47 5.06 -7.37
CA PHE A 56 12.40 5.22 -5.91
C PHE A 56 13.51 6.11 -5.35
N ASN A 57 14.70 6.07 -5.92
CA ASN A 57 15.81 6.93 -5.46
C ASN A 57 15.47 8.42 -5.64
N LYS A 58 14.95 8.79 -6.80
CA LYS A 58 14.56 10.18 -7.08
C LYS A 58 13.32 10.59 -6.29
N ALA A 59 12.37 9.67 -6.09
CA ALA A 59 11.23 9.91 -5.22
C ALA A 59 11.67 10.21 -3.78
N LYS A 60 12.60 9.43 -3.21
CA LYS A 60 13.17 9.65 -1.87
C LYS A 60 13.87 11.01 -1.76
N GLU A 61 14.72 11.36 -2.71
CA GLU A 61 15.41 12.67 -2.75
C GLU A 61 14.44 13.85 -2.72
N ILE A 62 13.27 13.72 -3.36
CA ILE A 62 12.25 14.76 -3.41
C ILE A 62 11.42 14.80 -2.12
N ILE A 63 11.10 13.63 -1.55
CA ILE A 63 10.24 13.53 -0.36
C ILE A 63 11.01 13.84 0.93
N GLU A 64 12.28 13.49 1.04
CA GLU A 64 13.08 13.68 2.24
C GLU A 64 13.09 15.14 2.76
N PRO A 65 13.22 16.19 1.92
CA PRO A 65 13.11 17.58 2.38
C PRO A 65 11.78 17.92 3.05
N ILE A 66 10.66 17.35 2.60
CA ILE A 66 9.35 17.56 3.24
C ILE A 66 9.42 17.06 4.68
N ILE A 67 9.92 15.85 4.89
CA ILE A 67 10.04 15.23 6.21
C ILE A 67 10.97 16.04 7.12
N LEU A 68 12.15 16.44 6.62
CA LEU A 68 13.18 17.11 7.42
C LEU A 68 12.83 18.56 7.78
N GLN A 69 12.20 19.30 6.86
CA GLN A 69 11.99 20.74 7.01
C GLN A 69 10.63 21.09 7.60
N TYR A 70 9.63 20.25 7.42
CA TYR A 70 8.23 20.61 7.70
C TYR A 70 7.59 19.80 8.82
N GLN A 71 8.35 19.01 9.60
CA GLN A 71 7.83 18.23 10.73
C GLN A 71 7.04 19.05 11.76
N SER A 72 7.33 20.34 11.90
CA SER A 72 6.67 21.24 12.85
C SER A 72 5.67 22.19 12.19
N MET A 73 5.36 21.98 10.92
CA MET A 73 4.50 22.87 10.15
C MET A 73 3.07 22.34 10.06
N PRO A 74 2.06 23.20 9.77
CA PRO A 74 0.65 22.80 9.73
C PRO A 74 0.23 22.00 8.49
N PHE A 75 1.18 21.48 7.69
CA PHE A 75 0.92 20.68 6.47
C PHE A 75 0.73 19.20 6.81
N VAL A 76 -0.19 18.92 7.71
CA VAL A 76 -0.37 17.61 8.34
C VAL A 76 -0.63 16.51 7.33
N ARG A 77 -1.48 16.76 6.34
CA ARG A 77 -1.87 15.77 5.34
C ARG A 77 -0.69 15.33 4.46
N GLU A 78 0.02 16.30 3.89
CA GLU A 78 1.18 16.04 3.02
C GLU A 78 2.32 15.42 3.83
N LEU A 79 2.46 15.81 5.09
CA LEU A 79 3.48 15.25 5.96
C LEU A 79 3.20 13.77 6.30
N ILE A 80 1.96 13.42 6.69
CA ILE A 80 1.56 12.02 6.90
C ILE A 80 1.81 11.22 5.62
N SER A 81 1.36 11.73 4.48
CA SER A 81 1.54 11.07 3.19
C SER A 81 3.00 10.92 2.79
N ALA A 82 3.87 11.90 3.12
CA ALA A 82 5.31 11.82 2.85
C ALA A 82 6.00 10.76 3.71
N PHE A 83 5.65 10.68 5.01
CA PHE A 83 6.14 9.59 5.88
C PHE A 83 5.67 8.23 5.39
N ASN A 84 4.39 8.08 5.03
CA ASN A 84 3.84 6.85 4.49
C ASN A 84 4.58 6.44 3.21
N LEU A 85 4.73 7.34 2.24
CA LEU A 85 5.41 7.07 0.98
C LEU A 85 6.88 6.65 1.19
N MET A 86 7.59 7.29 2.13
CA MET A 86 8.94 6.89 2.50
C MET A 86 8.95 5.46 3.06
N GLY A 87 7.98 5.14 3.91
CA GLY A 87 7.79 3.78 4.44
C GLY A 87 7.58 2.75 3.33
N VAL A 88 6.72 3.06 2.36
CA VAL A 88 6.45 2.18 1.19
C VAL A 88 7.73 1.92 0.38
N MET A 89 8.47 2.96 0.04
CA MET A 89 9.71 2.80 -0.73
C MET A 89 10.77 1.97 0.01
N LEU A 90 10.89 2.14 1.33
CA LEU A 90 11.78 1.33 2.16
C LEU A 90 11.32 -0.11 2.32
N TYR A 91 10.01 -0.35 2.30
CA TYR A 91 9.46 -1.71 2.29
C TYR A 91 9.87 -2.46 1.02
N TYR A 92 9.75 -1.84 -0.15
CA TYR A 92 10.21 -2.43 -1.42
C TYR A 92 11.73 -2.63 -1.48
N ASP A 93 12.51 -1.81 -0.77
CA ASP A 93 13.96 -2.02 -0.61
C ASP A 93 14.30 -3.15 0.40
N GLY A 94 13.31 -3.78 1.02
CA GLY A 94 13.51 -4.82 2.05
C GLY A 94 13.92 -4.27 3.43
N ALA A 95 13.96 -2.96 3.61
CA ALA A 95 14.34 -2.28 4.86
C ALA A 95 13.18 -2.22 5.86
N ASN A 96 12.59 -3.37 6.21
CA ASN A 96 11.34 -3.49 6.95
C ASN A 96 11.32 -2.76 8.31
N VAL A 97 12.44 -2.70 9.04
CA VAL A 97 12.53 -1.97 10.32
C VAL A 97 12.43 -0.46 10.10
N SER A 98 13.15 0.06 9.10
CA SER A 98 13.11 1.48 8.74
C SER A 98 11.74 1.85 8.16
N SER A 99 11.17 1.00 7.30
CA SER A 99 9.83 1.17 6.75
C SER A 99 8.80 1.32 7.87
N ARG A 100 8.80 0.41 8.86
CA ARG A 100 7.90 0.48 10.01
C ARG A 100 8.07 1.77 10.80
N TYR A 101 9.31 2.22 11.05
CA TYR A 101 9.56 3.49 11.72
C TYR A 101 8.83 4.66 11.03
N TYR A 102 8.85 4.71 9.71
CA TYR A 102 8.18 5.77 8.94
C TYR A 102 6.66 5.65 9.01
N TYR A 103 6.08 4.46 8.98
CA TYR A 103 4.64 4.25 9.17
C TYR A 103 4.19 4.62 10.59
N GLU A 104 4.98 4.25 11.62
CA GLU A 104 4.71 4.64 13.00
C GLU A 104 4.76 6.16 13.20
N LYS A 105 5.65 6.86 12.49
CA LYS A 105 5.69 8.33 12.47
C LYS A 105 4.48 8.94 11.78
N ALA A 106 4.05 8.41 10.64
CA ALA A 106 2.83 8.82 9.96
C ALA A 106 1.61 8.65 10.88
N LEU A 107 1.50 7.49 11.54
CA LEU A 107 0.43 7.19 12.50
C LEU A 107 0.48 8.15 13.71
N GLN A 108 1.66 8.39 14.27
CA GLN A 108 1.82 9.32 15.40
C GLN A 108 1.30 10.72 15.04
N ILE A 109 1.68 11.26 13.88
CA ILE A 109 1.24 12.58 13.41
C ILE A 109 -0.28 12.57 13.18
N ALA A 110 -0.82 11.52 12.56
CA ALA A 110 -2.25 11.37 12.36
C ALA A 110 -3.01 11.38 13.70
N MET A 111 -2.49 10.69 14.74
CA MET A 111 -3.07 10.68 16.09
C MET A 111 -3.01 12.03 16.79
N GLU A 112 -1.88 12.74 16.70
CA GLU A 112 -1.70 14.08 17.29
C GLU A 112 -2.67 15.11 16.71
N HIS A 113 -3.13 14.89 15.49
CA HIS A 113 -4.08 15.76 14.77
C HIS A 113 -5.49 15.18 14.64
N GLU A 114 -5.77 14.05 15.30
CA GLU A 114 -7.06 13.37 15.28
C GLU A 114 -7.56 13.01 13.84
N ASP A 115 -6.63 12.83 12.90
CA ASP A 115 -6.96 12.44 11.52
C ASP A 115 -7.12 10.92 11.40
N VAL A 116 -8.25 10.42 11.91
CA VAL A 116 -8.60 8.99 11.96
C VAL A 116 -8.62 8.30 10.59
N ARG A 117 -8.72 9.08 9.50
CA ARG A 117 -8.76 8.55 8.12
C ARG A 117 -7.47 7.82 7.74
N HIS A 118 -6.35 8.17 8.37
CA HIS A 118 -5.05 7.57 8.13
C HIS A 118 -4.76 6.35 9.00
N TYR A 119 -5.49 6.14 10.11
CA TYR A 119 -5.14 5.07 11.06
C TYR A 119 -5.18 3.68 10.43
N CYS A 120 -6.20 3.37 9.64
CA CYS A 120 -6.32 2.08 8.99
C CYS A 120 -5.12 1.79 8.06
N TYR A 121 -4.74 2.76 7.21
CA TYR A 121 -3.60 2.63 6.31
C TYR A 121 -2.30 2.34 7.06
N GLU A 122 -2.02 3.13 8.08
CA GLU A 122 -0.75 3.01 8.80
C GLU A 122 -0.69 1.70 9.59
N TYR A 123 -1.77 1.30 10.26
CA TYR A 123 -1.83 0.02 10.95
C TYR A 123 -1.72 -1.17 9.98
N ASN A 124 -2.36 -1.10 8.80
CA ASN A 124 -2.21 -2.11 7.77
C ASN A 124 -0.75 -2.21 7.30
N ASN A 125 -0.11 -1.09 7.00
CA ASN A 125 1.27 -1.04 6.55
C ASN A 125 2.27 -1.50 7.62
N ILE A 126 2.03 -1.15 8.89
CA ILE A 126 2.81 -1.66 10.02
C ILE A 126 2.69 -3.19 10.09
N SER A 127 1.49 -3.75 9.93
CA SER A 127 1.28 -5.20 10.00
C SER A 127 2.09 -5.96 8.96
N ILE A 128 2.14 -5.51 7.71
CA ILE A 128 2.92 -6.17 6.66
C ILE A 128 4.43 -6.13 6.93
N THR A 129 4.94 -5.08 7.59
CA THR A 129 6.35 -5.05 8.00
C THR A 129 6.68 -6.06 9.09
N TYR A 130 5.73 -6.37 9.97
CA TYR A 130 5.86 -7.43 10.97
C TYR A 130 5.78 -8.81 10.32
N VAL A 131 4.87 -9.03 9.34
CA VAL A 131 4.81 -10.28 8.55
C VAL A 131 6.16 -10.58 7.90
N LYS A 132 6.79 -9.59 7.25
CA LYS A 132 8.12 -9.75 6.64
C LYS A 132 9.24 -10.05 7.64
N GLN A 133 9.01 -9.87 8.94
CA GLN A 133 9.92 -10.23 10.03
C GLN A 133 9.48 -11.48 10.78
N GLU A 134 8.47 -12.20 10.28
CA GLU A 134 7.89 -13.40 10.90
C GLU A 134 7.36 -13.17 12.33
N LYS A 135 6.99 -11.91 12.64
CA LYS A 135 6.42 -11.49 13.92
C LYS A 135 4.88 -11.44 13.79
N TYR A 136 4.30 -12.64 13.70
CA TYR A 136 2.90 -12.78 13.30
C TYR A 136 1.90 -12.32 14.37
N GLU A 137 2.24 -12.40 15.66
CA GLU A 137 1.40 -11.90 16.75
C GLU A 137 1.35 -10.36 16.72
N GLU A 138 2.49 -9.68 16.57
CA GLU A 138 2.53 -8.22 16.44
C GLU A 138 1.86 -7.76 15.13
N ALA A 139 1.97 -8.56 14.07
CA ALA A 139 1.25 -8.33 12.82
C ALA A 139 -0.27 -8.42 13.04
N LEU A 140 -0.73 -9.45 13.78
CA LEU A 140 -2.13 -9.64 14.10
C LEU A 140 -2.69 -8.47 14.92
N ASP A 141 -1.97 -8.03 15.95
CA ASP A 141 -2.39 -6.87 16.76
C ASP A 141 -2.54 -5.61 15.92
N SER A 142 -1.63 -5.39 14.98
CA SER A 142 -1.66 -4.23 14.08
C SER A 142 -2.81 -4.31 13.07
N ILE A 143 -3.00 -5.45 12.42
CA ILE A 143 -4.06 -5.59 11.41
C ILE A 143 -5.47 -5.56 12.01
N LEU A 144 -5.65 -6.03 13.25
CA LEU A 144 -6.92 -5.92 13.95
C LEU A 144 -7.28 -4.45 14.27
N LYS A 145 -6.28 -3.60 14.58
CA LYS A 145 -6.48 -2.14 14.68
C LYS A 145 -6.82 -1.53 13.32
N ALA A 146 -6.15 -1.94 12.25
CA ALA A 146 -6.53 -1.50 10.91
C ALA A 146 -8.00 -1.82 10.61
N LYS A 147 -8.45 -3.03 10.93
CA LYS A 147 -9.85 -3.46 10.78
C LYS A 147 -10.82 -2.61 11.60
N GLU A 148 -10.45 -2.23 12.84
CA GLU A 148 -11.27 -1.36 13.68
C GLU A 148 -11.49 0.03 13.05
N TYR A 149 -10.44 0.62 12.46
CA TYR A 149 -10.51 1.95 11.84
C TYR A 149 -10.91 1.94 10.37
N MET A 150 -11.11 0.77 9.75
CA MET A 150 -11.49 0.62 8.34
C MET A 150 -12.73 1.46 7.95
N PRO A 151 -13.82 1.55 8.77
CA PRO A 151 -14.97 2.38 8.42
C PRO A 151 -14.69 3.89 8.37
N CYS A 152 -13.56 4.34 8.90
CA CYS A 152 -13.15 5.75 8.89
C CYS A 152 -12.29 6.13 7.67
N CYS A 153 -11.86 5.15 6.87
CA CYS A 153 -11.03 5.40 5.69
C CYS A 153 -11.79 6.11 4.58
N VAL A 154 -11.07 6.95 3.84
CA VAL A 154 -11.63 7.64 2.65
C VAL A 154 -11.73 6.69 1.46
N GLU A 155 -10.80 5.77 1.35
CA GLU A 155 -10.75 4.76 0.31
C GLU A 155 -11.17 3.41 0.89
N ASP A 156 -11.65 2.53 0.05
CA ASP A 156 -12.01 1.19 0.42
C ASP A 156 -10.74 0.37 0.72
N MET A 157 -10.51 0.13 2.01
CA MET A 157 -9.39 -0.67 2.51
C MET A 157 -9.80 -2.11 2.86
N GLY A 158 -11.09 -2.45 2.71
CA GLY A 158 -11.63 -3.73 3.15
C GLY A 158 -10.88 -4.91 2.57
N ALA A 159 -10.74 -4.93 1.25
CA ALA A 159 -10.06 -6.01 0.56
C ALA A 159 -8.60 -6.17 1.02
N TYR A 160 -7.84 -5.07 1.17
CA TYR A 160 -6.43 -5.13 1.64
C TYR A 160 -6.30 -5.62 3.08
N VAL A 161 -7.13 -5.09 3.98
CA VAL A 161 -7.10 -5.47 5.40
C VAL A 161 -7.45 -6.94 5.58
N TYR A 162 -8.47 -7.44 4.88
CA TYR A 162 -8.87 -8.84 4.99
C TYR A 162 -7.88 -9.79 4.31
N LEU A 163 -7.24 -9.41 3.19
CA LEU A 163 -6.18 -10.18 2.58
C LEU A 163 -5.00 -10.36 3.56
N ASN A 164 -4.52 -9.25 4.14
CA ASN A 164 -3.42 -9.30 5.10
C ASN A 164 -3.80 -10.09 6.36
N LEU A 165 -5.06 -9.98 6.80
CA LEU A 165 -5.57 -10.76 7.93
C LEU A 165 -5.59 -12.27 7.62
N ALA A 166 -5.97 -12.65 6.39
CA ALA A 166 -5.94 -14.04 5.93
C ALA A 166 -4.50 -14.58 5.92
N LEU A 167 -3.55 -13.83 5.36
CA LEU A 167 -2.13 -14.18 5.34
C LEU A 167 -1.56 -14.36 6.75
N ILE A 168 -1.88 -13.45 7.67
CA ILE A 168 -1.42 -13.52 9.07
C ILE A 168 -2.02 -14.74 9.78
N TYR A 169 -3.32 -15.00 9.67
CA TYR A 169 -3.94 -16.18 10.26
C TYR A 169 -3.39 -17.49 9.68
N ASN A 170 -3.12 -17.53 8.35
CA ASN A 170 -2.49 -18.66 7.71
C ASN A 170 -1.08 -18.92 8.27
N SER A 171 -0.27 -17.87 8.46
CA SER A 171 1.05 -17.95 9.06
C SER A 171 1.03 -18.41 10.52
N LEU A 172 -0.03 -18.06 11.26
CA LEU A 172 -0.30 -18.53 12.63
C LEU A 172 -0.96 -19.93 12.67
N ASN A 173 -1.11 -20.59 11.52
CA ASN A 173 -1.75 -21.90 11.38
C ASN A 173 -3.21 -21.94 11.87
N GLN A 174 -3.90 -20.79 11.81
CA GLN A 174 -5.34 -20.63 12.14
C GLN A 174 -6.19 -20.67 10.86
N VAL A 175 -6.18 -21.83 10.20
CA VAL A 175 -6.71 -22.02 8.83
C VAL A 175 -8.18 -21.59 8.70
N ASP A 176 -9.05 -21.95 9.67
CA ASP A 176 -10.48 -21.57 9.60
C ASP A 176 -10.68 -20.06 9.59
N LYS A 177 -9.93 -19.32 10.42
CA LYS A 177 -9.97 -17.86 10.45
C LYS A 177 -9.35 -17.23 9.20
N ALA A 178 -8.32 -17.86 8.66
CA ALA A 178 -7.71 -17.42 7.41
C ALA A 178 -8.71 -17.54 6.26
N LEU A 179 -9.44 -18.64 6.16
CA LEU A 179 -10.51 -18.84 5.17
C LEU A 179 -11.64 -17.81 5.33
N GLU A 180 -12.10 -17.58 6.56
CA GLU A 180 -13.12 -16.57 6.86
C GLU A 180 -12.68 -15.18 6.38
N ALA A 181 -11.47 -14.75 6.76
CA ALA A 181 -10.92 -13.46 6.34
C ALA A 181 -10.74 -13.39 4.81
N PHE A 182 -10.27 -14.45 4.19
CA PHE A 182 -10.11 -14.52 2.73
C PHE A 182 -11.44 -14.28 2.00
N TYR A 183 -12.50 -14.97 2.39
CA TYR A 183 -13.81 -14.80 1.75
C TYR A 183 -14.42 -13.42 2.05
N MET A 184 -14.26 -12.88 3.27
CA MET A 184 -14.70 -11.51 3.57
C MET A 184 -14.00 -10.49 2.67
N GLY A 185 -12.73 -10.65 2.43
CA GLY A 185 -12.01 -9.74 1.55
C GLY A 185 -12.38 -9.87 0.08
N LEU A 186 -12.74 -11.07 -0.39
CA LEU A 186 -13.31 -11.25 -1.73
C LEU A 186 -14.68 -10.57 -1.89
N ASP A 187 -15.51 -10.58 -0.84
CA ASP A 187 -16.82 -9.90 -0.85
C ASP A 187 -16.65 -8.37 -0.86
N GLU A 188 -15.64 -7.84 -0.18
CA GLU A 188 -15.27 -6.42 -0.19
C GLU A 188 -14.57 -5.99 -1.50
N HIS A 189 -14.11 -6.96 -2.30
CA HIS A 189 -13.42 -6.68 -3.55
C HIS A 189 -14.43 -6.28 -4.64
N ASP A 190 -14.46 -5.00 -4.99
CA ASP A 190 -15.37 -4.41 -5.99
C ASP A 190 -14.99 -4.67 -7.46
N GLY A 191 -14.15 -5.69 -7.72
CA GLY A 191 -13.64 -6.01 -9.06
C GLY A 191 -12.46 -5.16 -9.53
N LYS A 192 -11.86 -4.37 -8.65
CA LYS A 192 -10.60 -3.69 -8.96
C LYS A 192 -9.49 -4.71 -9.13
N HIS A 193 -8.83 -4.68 -10.26
CA HIS A 193 -7.83 -5.68 -10.63
C HIS A 193 -6.56 -5.67 -9.78
N ILE A 194 -6.28 -4.60 -9.05
CA ILE A 194 -4.98 -4.30 -8.42
C ILE A 194 -4.56 -5.31 -7.34
N ILE A 195 -5.51 -5.98 -6.67
CA ILE A 195 -5.18 -6.95 -5.62
C ILE A 195 -5.70 -8.36 -5.88
N LEU A 196 -6.26 -8.58 -7.07
CA LEU A 196 -6.82 -9.90 -7.39
C LEU A 196 -5.72 -10.96 -7.47
N GLU A 197 -4.56 -10.60 -8.02
CA GLU A 197 -3.38 -11.46 -8.08
C GLU A 197 -2.89 -11.85 -6.68
N ASP A 198 -2.85 -10.91 -5.74
CA ASP A 198 -2.49 -11.18 -4.34
C ASP A 198 -3.49 -12.12 -3.68
N TYR A 199 -4.80 -11.97 -3.98
CA TYR A 199 -5.82 -12.91 -3.52
C TYR A 199 -5.66 -14.29 -4.13
N LEU A 200 -5.30 -14.41 -5.40
CA LEU A 200 -5.07 -15.70 -6.05
C LEU A 200 -3.85 -16.41 -5.45
N ASN A 201 -2.76 -15.69 -5.21
CA ASN A 201 -1.57 -16.22 -4.55
C ASN A 201 -1.88 -16.70 -3.12
N CYS A 202 -2.58 -15.87 -2.33
CA CYS A 202 -3.03 -16.25 -0.99
C CYS A 202 -3.97 -17.46 -1.03
N GLY A 203 -4.87 -17.51 -2.00
CA GLY A 203 -5.80 -18.63 -2.19
C GLY A 203 -5.08 -19.94 -2.51
N ILE A 204 -4.06 -19.92 -3.36
CA ILE A 204 -3.27 -21.12 -3.67
C ILE A 204 -2.64 -21.69 -2.40
N GLU A 205 -1.96 -20.86 -1.59
CA GLU A 205 -1.34 -21.30 -0.36
C GLU A 205 -2.37 -21.82 0.67
N LEU A 206 -3.49 -21.10 0.83
CA LEU A 206 -4.49 -21.42 1.83
C LEU A 206 -5.29 -22.68 1.48
N PHE A 207 -5.68 -22.84 0.22
CA PHE A 207 -6.47 -23.99 -0.24
C PHE A 207 -5.61 -25.25 -0.32
N SER A 208 -4.33 -25.15 -0.67
CA SER A 208 -3.37 -26.26 -0.59
C SER A 208 -3.32 -26.80 0.85
N LYS A 209 -3.07 -25.94 1.83
CA LYS A 209 -3.03 -26.34 3.26
C LYS A 209 -4.34 -26.90 3.79
N SER A 210 -5.47 -26.49 3.21
CA SER A 210 -6.81 -26.90 3.64
C SER A 210 -7.31 -28.16 2.95
N GLY A 211 -6.60 -28.67 1.94
CA GLY A 211 -7.05 -29.79 1.11
C GLY A 211 -8.29 -29.45 0.25
N MET A 212 -8.47 -28.20 -0.11
CA MET A 212 -9.58 -27.72 -0.94
C MET A 212 -9.17 -27.70 -2.43
N ASP A 213 -8.99 -28.89 -3.00
CA ASP A 213 -8.39 -29.08 -4.35
C ASP A 213 -9.12 -28.37 -5.49
N PHE A 214 -10.44 -28.25 -5.38
CA PHE A 214 -11.24 -27.58 -6.42
C PHE A 214 -10.99 -26.06 -6.43
N GLU A 215 -11.01 -25.42 -5.26
CA GLU A 215 -10.73 -23.99 -5.08
C GLU A 215 -9.28 -23.68 -5.41
N LEU A 216 -8.35 -24.53 -4.98
CA LEU A 216 -6.93 -24.46 -5.29
C LEU A 216 -6.71 -24.43 -6.82
N LYS A 217 -7.29 -25.39 -7.54
CA LYS A 217 -7.20 -25.43 -8.99
C LYS A 217 -7.78 -24.19 -9.66
N ARG A 218 -8.92 -23.69 -9.17
CA ARG A 218 -9.53 -22.46 -9.72
C ARG A 218 -8.62 -21.25 -9.58
N CYS A 219 -7.95 -21.10 -8.44
CA CYS A 219 -6.99 -20.00 -8.23
C CYS A 219 -5.80 -20.14 -9.18
N ALA A 220 -5.22 -21.33 -9.30
CA ALA A 220 -4.11 -21.57 -10.20
C ALA A 220 -4.48 -21.30 -11.67
N ASP A 221 -5.59 -21.86 -12.16
CA ASP A 221 -6.08 -21.65 -13.54
C ASP A 221 -6.34 -20.16 -13.84
N GLU A 222 -6.81 -19.37 -12.87
CA GLU A 222 -7.06 -17.95 -13.05
C GLU A 222 -5.76 -17.13 -13.02
N LEU A 223 -4.81 -17.50 -12.15
CA LEU A 223 -3.49 -16.87 -12.08
C LEU A 223 -2.71 -17.08 -13.37
N GLU A 224 -2.71 -18.31 -13.92
CA GLU A 224 -2.07 -18.61 -15.21
C GLU A 224 -2.56 -17.74 -16.36
N LYS A 225 -3.87 -17.46 -16.43
CA LYS A 225 -4.44 -16.59 -17.47
C LYS A 225 -3.95 -15.15 -17.40
N ARG A 226 -3.53 -14.71 -16.21
CA ARG A 226 -3.14 -13.33 -15.94
C ARG A 226 -1.64 -13.09 -16.02
N ILE A 227 -0.84 -14.14 -15.91
CA ILE A 227 0.63 -14.05 -15.77
C ILE A 227 1.30 -13.26 -16.91
N GLU A 228 0.76 -13.31 -18.12
CA GLU A 228 1.30 -12.60 -19.30
C GLU A 228 1.08 -11.08 -19.24
N THR A 229 0.18 -10.60 -18.37
CA THR A 229 -0.20 -9.19 -18.27
C THR A 229 0.31 -8.52 -16.99
N MET A 230 1.00 -9.27 -16.12
CA MET A 230 1.50 -8.80 -14.84
C MET A 230 2.75 -7.94 -14.95
N TYR A 231 2.92 -7.02 -14.02
CA TYR A 231 4.18 -6.31 -13.81
C TYR A 231 5.24 -7.26 -13.23
N ALA A 232 6.52 -6.90 -13.35
CA ALA A 232 7.64 -7.78 -13.04
C ALA A 232 7.64 -8.40 -11.63
N VAL A 233 7.20 -7.65 -10.62
CA VAL A 233 7.15 -8.14 -9.22
C VAL A 233 6.02 -9.14 -9.06
N GLU A 234 4.82 -8.79 -9.50
CA GLU A 234 3.63 -9.65 -9.47
C GLU A 234 3.86 -10.95 -10.26
N TYR A 235 4.55 -10.85 -11.41
CA TYR A 235 4.93 -12.01 -12.23
C TYR A 235 5.81 -13.01 -11.45
N ILE A 236 6.78 -12.52 -10.69
CA ILE A 236 7.67 -13.39 -9.90
C ILE A 236 6.88 -14.11 -8.81
N ASP A 237 6.05 -13.40 -8.06
CA ASP A 237 5.25 -13.97 -6.98
C ASP A 237 4.23 -14.99 -7.53
N ALA A 238 3.61 -14.69 -8.68
CA ALA A 238 2.72 -15.61 -9.37
C ALA A 238 3.44 -16.88 -9.85
N CYS A 239 4.66 -16.74 -10.39
CA CYS A 239 5.47 -17.88 -10.80
C CYS A 239 5.86 -18.77 -9.61
N ILE A 240 6.17 -18.20 -8.46
CA ILE A 240 6.48 -18.96 -7.23
C ILE A 240 5.25 -19.72 -6.78
N ALA A 241 4.09 -19.06 -6.67
CA ALA A 241 2.84 -19.70 -6.26
C ALA A 241 2.43 -20.86 -7.17
N LEU A 242 2.53 -20.68 -8.51
CA LEU A 242 2.24 -21.74 -9.47
C LEU A 242 3.27 -22.87 -9.42
N PHE A 243 4.55 -22.55 -9.19
CA PHE A 243 5.59 -23.56 -9.05
C PHE A 243 5.32 -24.46 -7.84
N ASP A 244 4.98 -23.87 -6.69
CA ASP A 244 4.63 -24.60 -5.49
C ASP A 244 3.37 -25.46 -5.73
N TYR A 245 2.34 -24.92 -6.38
CA TYR A 245 1.15 -25.66 -6.78
C TYR A 245 1.49 -26.92 -7.61
N TYR A 246 2.33 -26.78 -8.65
CA TYR A 246 2.68 -27.91 -9.52
C TYR A 246 3.66 -28.92 -8.89
N LEU A 247 4.34 -28.55 -7.80
CA LEU A 247 5.17 -29.51 -7.05
C LEU A 247 4.35 -30.39 -6.09
N GLU A 248 3.17 -29.91 -5.68
CA GLU A 248 2.30 -30.63 -4.72
C GLU A 248 1.33 -31.60 -5.42
N ILE A 249 1.15 -31.50 -6.75
CA ILE A 249 0.35 -32.41 -7.57
C ILE A 249 1.20 -33.59 -8.04
#